data_a5805844fcdceea266ee42b238c87691
#
_entry.id   a5805844fcdceea266ee42b238c87691
#
_cell.length_a   1.000
_cell.length_b   1.000
_cell.length_c   1.000
_cell.angle_alpha   90.00
_cell.angle_beta   90.00
_cell.angle_gamma   90.00
#
_symmetry.space_group_name_H-M   'P 1'
#
loop_
_entity.id
_entity.type
_entity.pdbx_description
1 polymer ?
#
loop_
_entity_poly.entity_id
_entity_poly.type
_entity_poly.pdbx_seq_one_letter_code
_entity_poly.pdbx_strand_id
1 'polypeptide(L)'
;ARIDMASGNINMRDPVLYRILHASHHRTGDAWCIYPMYDFAHGQSDSIEGITHSLCSLEYEDHRPLYDWLIRELEIYAPRQIEFARLNLSYTVVSKRKLLKLVKEGLVRGWDDPRMPTLTGLRRRGYTPEAIRDFCARIGVTKINGTIDIALLEHCVRDDLNKRAPRVMGVLKPLRVVIENYPEDQVEEMEAVNNPEDPTAGTRKVPFSRVLYIEQDDFRENPPPKYYRLAPGREVRLRYAYFIKCVEVVKDADGQV
;
A
#
# COMPACT_ATOMS: atom_id res chain seq x y z
N ALA A 1 6.13 14.92 -39.10
CA ALA A 1 7.55 14.97 -39.45
C ALA A 1 7.84 14.15 -40.72
N ARG A 2 8.77 14.59 -41.52
CA ARG A 2 9.24 13.81 -42.68
C ARG A 2 10.58 13.18 -42.33
N ILE A 3 10.58 11.87 -42.07
CA ILE A 3 11.76 11.13 -41.62
C ILE A 3 12.10 10.00 -42.59
N ASP A 4 11.44 8.83 -42.44
CA ASP A 4 11.69 7.66 -43.28
C ASP A 4 10.49 6.68 -43.19
N MET A 5 9.69 6.63 -44.25
CA MET A 5 8.53 5.71 -44.36
C MET A 5 8.91 4.22 -44.44
N ALA A 6 10.19 3.91 -44.74
CA ALA A 6 10.70 2.55 -44.80
C ALA A 6 11.34 2.06 -43.47
N SER A 7 11.39 2.92 -42.45
CA SER A 7 12.00 2.59 -41.16
C SER A 7 11.39 1.32 -40.54
N GLY A 8 12.22 0.47 -39.96
CA GLY A 8 11.79 -0.66 -39.14
C GLY A 8 11.04 -0.24 -37.86
N ASN A 9 11.36 0.96 -37.32
CA ASN A 9 10.66 1.54 -36.19
C ASN A 9 9.45 2.37 -36.67
N ILE A 10 8.25 1.97 -36.29
CA ILE A 10 7.02 2.64 -36.69
C ILE A 10 6.97 4.10 -36.24
N ASN A 11 7.59 4.42 -35.11
CA ASN A 11 7.63 5.80 -34.57
C ASN A 11 8.49 6.74 -35.43
N MET A 12 9.32 6.20 -36.32
CA MET A 12 10.15 6.95 -37.27
C MET A 12 9.52 7.07 -38.66
N ARG A 13 8.33 6.49 -38.90
CA ARG A 13 7.62 6.53 -40.17
C ARG A 13 6.75 7.77 -40.26
N ASP A 14 7.36 8.91 -40.57
CA ASP A 14 6.72 10.21 -40.74
C ASP A 14 5.62 10.49 -39.69
N PRO A 15 5.98 10.51 -38.40
CA PRO A 15 5.03 10.59 -37.30
C PRO A 15 4.29 11.94 -37.27
N VAL A 16 3.05 11.90 -36.76
CA VAL A 16 2.23 13.09 -36.52
C VAL A 16 2.79 13.88 -35.35
N LEU A 17 3.01 15.19 -35.54
CA LEU A 17 3.52 16.09 -34.50
C LEU A 17 2.39 16.82 -33.76
N TYR A 18 1.32 17.18 -34.46
CA TYR A 18 0.15 17.87 -33.90
C TYR A 18 -1.14 17.17 -34.32
N ARG A 19 -2.16 17.34 -33.49
CA ARG A 19 -3.54 16.96 -33.84
C ARG A 19 -4.47 18.14 -33.68
N ILE A 20 -5.55 18.14 -34.44
CA ILE A 20 -6.65 19.10 -34.30
C ILE A 20 -7.69 18.47 -33.36
N LEU A 21 -8.11 19.22 -32.33
CA LEU A 21 -9.14 18.81 -31.38
C LEU A 21 -9.99 20.02 -31.02
N HIS A 22 -11.23 20.04 -31.51
CA HIS A 22 -12.22 21.05 -31.16
C HIS A 22 -12.92 20.65 -29.86
N ALA A 23 -12.31 21.00 -28.72
CA ALA A 23 -12.84 20.76 -27.39
C ALA A 23 -12.33 21.84 -26.43
N SER A 24 -13.18 22.30 -25.53
CA SER A 24 -12.80 23.27 -24.52
C SER A 24 -11.79 22.66 -23.53
N HIS A 25 -10.68 23.35 -23.32
CA HIS A 25 -9.65 22.91 -22.38
C HIS A 25 -9.87 23.56 -21.01
N HIS A 26 -9.71 22.82 -19.92
CA HIS A 26 -10.04 23.26 -18.56
C HIS A 26 -9.26 24.52 -18.07
N ARG A 27 -8.13 24.87 -18.69
CA ARG A 27 -7.34 26.05 -18.33
C ARG A 27 -7.43 27.17 -19.37
N THR A 28 -7.42 26.81 -20.67
CA THR A 28 -7.33 27.78 -21.77
C THR A 28 -8.64 27.97 -22.53
N GLY A 29 -9.72 27.25 -22.14
CA GLY A 29 -10.99 27.28 -22.82
C GLY A 29 -10.85 26.90 -24.30
N ASP A 30 -11.39 27.70 -25.20
CA ASP A 30 -11.38 27.47 -26.65
C ASP A 30 -10.26 28.25 -27.40
N ALA A 31 -9.22 28.72 -26.65
CA ALA A 31 -8.13 29.49 -27.24
C ALA A 31 -7.30 28.70 -28.25
N TRP A 32 -7.27 27.38 -28.15
CA TRP A 32 -6.47 26.49 -28.99
C TRP A 32 -7.30 25.34 -29.49
N CYS A 33 -7.12 24.98 -30.77
CA CYS A 33 -7.67 23.78 -31.37
C CYS A 33 -6.57 22.84 -31.92
N ILE A 34 -5.30 23.21 -31.80
CA ILE A 34 -4.14 22.43 -32.25
C ILE A 34 -3.34 22.07 -30.99
N TYR A 35 -3.07 20.77 -30.82
CA TYR A 35 -2.36 20.22 -29.67
C TYR A 35 -1.18 19.37 -30.12
N PRO A 36 0.01 19.53 -29.51
CA PRO A 36 1.14 18.66 -29.82
C PRO A 36 0.87 17.23 -29.37
N MET A 37 1.38 16.27 -30.15
CA MET A 37 1.43 14.89 -29.73
C MET A 37 2.48 14.74 -28.62
N TYR A 38 2.34 13.69 -27.80
CA TYR A 38 3.22 13.43 -26.66
C TYR A 38 4.70 13.44 -27.05
N ASP A 39 5.05 12.68 -28.09
CA ASP A 39 6.45 12.55 -28.52
C ASP A 39 7.08 13.89 -28.97
N PHE A 40 6.28 14.78 -29.55
CA PHE A 40 6.74 16.11 -29.94
C PHE A 40 6.86 17.06 -28.73
N ALA A 41 5.92 16.98 -27.79
CA ALA A 41 5.91 17.86 -26.61
C ALA A 41 6.97 17.50 -25.57
N HIS A 42 7.22 16.21 -25.38
CA HIS A 42 8.06 15.71 -24.29
C HIS A 42 9.49 16.24 -24.36
N GLY A 43 10.16 16.04 -25.50
CA GLY A 43 11.55 16.49 -25.68
C GLY A 43 11.71 18.01 -25.60
N GLN A 44 10.74 18.76 -26.13
CA GLN A 44 10.78 20.22 -26.06
C GLN A 44 10.57 20.73 -24.63
N SER A 45 9.63 20.15 -23.87
CA SER A 45 9.40 20.50 -22.46
C SER A 45 10.67 20.25 -21.64
N ASP A 46 11.27 19.07 -21.78
CA ASP A 46 12.52 18.73 -21.10
C ASP A 46 13.66 19.68 -21.45
N SER A 47 13.77 20.04 -22.74
CA SER A 47 14.79 20.97 -23.22
C SER A 47 14.61 22.39 -22.66
N ILE A 48 13.37 22.91 -22.67
CA ILE A 48 13.01 24.23 -22.14
C ILE A 48 13.29 24.33 -20.65
N GLU A 49 12.96 23.25 -19.91
CA GLU A 49 13.15 23.17 -18.46
C GLU A 49 14.59 22.82 -18.04
N GLY A 50 15.49 22.54 -18.98
CA GLY A 50 16.88 22.19 -18.71
C GLY A 50 17.06 20.86 -17.99
N ILE A 51 16.17 19.91 -18.24
CA ILE A 51 16.19 18.56 -17.65
C ILE A 51 17.43 17.83 -18.15
N THR A 52 18.27 17.33 -17.25
CA THR A 52 19.49 16.60 -17.62
C THR A 52 19.21 15.13 -17.95
N HIS A 53 18.30 14.50 -17.19
CA HIS A 53 17.91 13.11 -17.32
C HIS A 53 16.38 13.00 -17.41
N SER A 54 15.88 12.75 -18.61
CA SER A 54 14.46 12.55 -18.89
C SER A 54 14.09 11.11 -18.59
N LEU A 55 13.19 10.90 -17.60
CA LEU A 55 12.81 9.58 -17.11
C LEU A 55 11.44 9.17 -17.65
N CYS A 56 11.35 7.99 -18.26
CA CYS A 56 10.09 7.44 -18.73
C CYS A 56 10.00 5.91 -18.53
N SER A 57 8.85 5.32 -18.84
CA SER A 57 8.69 3.86 -18.76
C SER A 57 9.20 3.15 -20.00
N LEU A 58 9.51 1.85 -19.89
CA LEU A 58 9.99 1.00 -20.99
C LEU A 58 9.05 0.97 -22.20
N GLU A 59 7.79 1.34 -22.03
CA GLU A 59 6.82 1.46 -23.13
C GLU A 59 7.29 2.49 -24.19
N TYR A 60 8.20 3.41 -23.84
CA TYR A 60 8.73 4.45 -24.70
C TYR A 60 10.16 4.17 -25.21
N GLU A 61 10.69 2.97 -25.02
CA GLU A 61 12.02 2.64 -25.51
C GLU A 61 12.11 2.79 -27.03
N ASP A 62 11.10 2.32 -27.77
CA ASP A 62 11.01 2.44 -29.23
C ASP A 62 10.73 3.90 -29.68
N HIS A 63 10.26 4.77 -28.79
CA HIS A 63 10.04 6.19 -29.07
C HIS A 63 11.30 7.05 -28.89
N ARG A 64 12.33 6.56 -28.16
CA ARG A 64 13.57 7.32 -27.92
C ARG A 64 14.27 7.77 -29.20
N PRO A 65 14.34 6.98 -30.30
CA PRO A 65 14.91 7.47 -31.56
C PRO A 65 14.18 8.69 -32.12
N LEU A 66 12.87 8.79 -31.95
CA LEU A 66 12.10 9.96 -32.35
C LEU A 66 12.37 11.16 -31.44
N TYR A 67 12.47 10.95 -30.12
CA TYR A 67 12.85 11.97 -29.16
C TYR A 67 14.22 12.58 -29.50
N ASP A 68 15.23 11.75 -29.74
CA ASP A 68 16.59 12.18 -30.09
C ASP A 68 16.59 12.90 -31.47
N TRP A 69 15.81 12.41 -32.42
CA TRP A 69 15.69 13.03 -33.76
C TRP A 69 15.08 14.44 -33.65
N LEU A 70 13.98 14.60 -32.87
CA LEU A 70 13.34 15.91 -32.69
C LEU A 70 14.26 16.92 -32.01
N ILE A 71 14.95 16.52 -30.95
CA ILE A 71 15.91 17.38 -30.25
C ILE A 71 17.01 17.89 -31.21
N ARG A 72 17.53 17.00 -32.03
CA ARG A 72 18.58 17.32 -33.01
C ARG A 72 18.06 18.25 -34.12
N GLU A 73 16.94 17.95 -34.74
CA GLU A 73 16.39 18.73 -35.86
C GLU A 73 15.90 20.12 -35.41
N LEU A 74 15.51 20.26 -34.15
CA LEU A 74 15.13 21.57 -33.59
C LEU A 74 16.32 22.34 -33.02
N GLU A 75 17.52 21.75 -33.00
CA GLU A 75 18.75 22.37 -32.49
C GLU A 75 18.60 22.90 -31.05
N ILE A 76 17.86 22.18 -30.20
CA ILE A 76 17.57 22.56 -28.82
C ILE A 76 18.44 21.77 -27.83
N TYR A 77 18.46 22.20 -26.56
CA TYR A 77 19.18 21.49 -25.49
C TYR A 77 18.78 20.02 -25.44
N ALA A 78 19.77 19.12 -25.35
CA ALA A 78 19.60 17.67 -25.46
C ALA A 78 19.62 16.99 -24.09
N PRO A 79 18.45 16.74 -23.45
CA PRO A 79 18.35 15.87 -22.29
C PRO A 79 18.67 14.43 -22.67
N ARG A 80 19.10 13.62 -21.68
CA ARG A 80 19.28 12.18 -21.86
C ARG A 80 18.04 11.43 -21.43
N GLN A 81 17.32 10.84 -22.37
CA GLN A 81 16.16 9.98 -22.04
C GLN A 81 16.64 8.61 -21.50
N ILE A 82 16.00 8.18 -20.42
CA ILE A 82 16.26 6.89 -19.76
C ILE A 82 14.93 6.23 -19.46
N GLU A 83 14.73 5.01 -19.96
CA GLU A 83 13.56 4.19 -19.70
C GLU A 83 13.84 3.18 -18.59
N PHE A 84 12.81 2.88 -17.79
CA PHE A 84 12.86 1.85 -16.77
C PHE A 84 11.53 1.12 -16.64
N ALA A 85 11.60 -0.09 -16.09
CA ALA A 85 10.45 -0.95 -15.92
C ALA A 85 9.44 -0.38 -14.93
N ARG A 86 8.15 -0.58 -15.24
CA ARG A 86 7.07 -0.28 -14.32
C ARG A 86 7.08 -1.30 -13.17
N LEU A 87 6.81 -0.84 -11.96
CA LEU A 87 6.55 -1.71 -10.82
C LEU A 87 5.21 -2.42 -10.99
N ASN A 88 5.24 -3.75 -11.09
CA ASN A 88 4.05 -4.60 -11.01
C ASN A 88 4.12 -5.41 -9.71
N LEU A 89 3.01 -5.45 -8.98
CA LEU A 89 2.86 -6.22 -7.74
C LEU A 89 1.91 -7.40 -7.97
N SER A 90 2.23 -8.54 -7.39
CA SER A 90 1.29 -9.66 -7.33
C SER A 90 0.03 -9.26 -6.57
N TYR A 91 -1.11 -9.85 -6.90
CA TYR A 91 -2.42 -9.60 -6.27
C TYR A 91 -2.85 -8.12 -6.20
N THR A 92 -2.23 -7.25 -7.02
CA THR A 92 -2.48 -5.81 -6.98
C THR A 92 -2.82 -5.27 -8.37
N VAL A 93 -3.93 -4.56 -8.48
CA VAL A 93 -4.34 -3.90 -9.73
C VAL A 93 -3.83 -2.47 -9.74
N VAL A 94 -2.80 -2.18 -10.55
CA VAL A 94 -2.22 -0.82 -10.71
C VAL A 94 -2.70 -0.12 -12.00
N SER A 95 -3.90 -0.45 -12.47
CA SER A 95 -4.50 0.15 -13.66
C SER A 95 -5.46 1.28 -13.29
N LYS A 96 -5.14 2.53 -13.65
CA LYS A 96 -6.02 3.70 -13.42
C LYS A 96 -7.44 3.47 -13.94
N ARG A 97 -7.59 2.89 -15.14
CA ARG A 97 -8.89 2.62 -15.75
C ARG A 97 -9.74 1.67 -14.90
N LYS A 98 -9.15 0.59 -14.41
CA LYS A 98 -9.85 -0.39 -13.56
C LYS A 98 -10.18 0.20 -12.18
N LEU A 99 -9.26 0.93 -11.58
CA LEU A 99 -9.48 1.60 -10.28
C LEU A 99 -10.55 2.69 -10.37
N LEU A 100 -10.54 3.48 -11.47
CA LEU A 100 -11.58 4.49 -11.73
C LEU A 100 -12.98 3.89 -11.82
N LYS A 101 -13.11 2.68 -12.39
CA LYS A 101 -14.38 1.96 -12.44
C LYS A 101 -14.91 1.69 -11.03
N LEU A 102 -14.06 1.22 -10.11
CA LEU A 102 -14.46 0.99 -8.72
C LEU A 102 -14.98 2.25 -8.02
N VAL A 103 -14.34 3.40 -8.29
CA VAL A 103 -14.76 4.69 -7.73
C VAL A 103 -16.09 5.14 -8.35
N LYS A 104 -16.23 5.07 -9.70
CA LYS A 104 -17.44 5.51 -10.41
C LYS A 104 -18.67 4.68 -10.06
N GLU A 105 -18.51 3.38 -9.85
CA GLU A 105 -19.59 2.45 -9.48
C GLU A 105 -19.88 2.44 -7.97
N GLY A 106 -19.20 3.26 -7.18
CA GLY A 106 -19.40 3.36 -5.73
C GLY A 106 -18.99 2.11 -4.94
N LEU A 107 -18.19 1.21 -5.53
CA LEU A 107 -17.69 -0.01 -4.86
C LEU A 107 -16.62 0.30 -3.81
N VAL A 108 -16.00 1.46 -3.92
CA VAL A 108 -15.09 2.04 -2.92
C VAL A 108 -15.50 3.49 -2.65
N ARG A 109 -15.14 4.03 -1.47
CA ARG A 109 -15.53 5.39 -1.05
C ARG A 109 -14.84 6.51 -1.85
N GLY A 110 -13.71 6.20 -2.49
CA GLY A 110 -12.92 7.16 -3.27
C GLY A 110 -11.51 6.64 -3.50
N TRP A 111 -10.66 7.50 -4.04
CA TRP A 111 -9.26 7.18 -4.33
C TRP A 111 -8.40 6.95 -3.09
N ASP A 112 -8.85 7.41 -1.94
CA ASP A 112 -8.20 7.25 -0.64
C ASP A 112 -8.77 6.09 0.19
N ASP A 113 -9.66 5.29 -0.37
CA ASP A 113 -10.18 4.09 0.29
C ASP A 113 -9.02 3.15 0.66
N PRO A 114 -8.95 2.61 1.91
CA PRO A 114 -7.86 1.73 2.33
C PRO A 114 -7.69 0.46 1.48
N ARG A 115 -8.70 0.08 0.71
CA ARG A 115 -8.65 -1.05 -0.23
C ARG A 115 -7.98 -0.70 -1.55
N MET A 116 -7.77 0.59 -1.82
CA MET A 116 -7.16 1.08 -3.06
C MET A 116 -5.63 1.10 -2.95
N PRO A 117 -4.89 0.63 -3.99
CA PRO A 117 -3.44 0.64 -4.00
C PRO A 117 -2.87 2.01 -4.41
N THR A 118 -3.48 3.08 -3.93
CA THR A 118 -2.99 4.45 -4.08
C THR A 118 -2.14 4.83 -2.87
N LEU A 119 -1.25 5.80 -2.99
CA LEU A 119 -0.47 6.29 -1.84
C LEU A 119 -1.36 6.76 -0.69
N THR A 120 -2.48 7.42 -1.00
CA THR A 120 -3.45 7.87 0.00
C THR A 120 -4.21 6.70 0.64
N GLY A 121 -4.57 5.68 -0.14
CA GLY A 121 -5.18 4.45 0.36
C GLY A 121 -4.21 3.65 1.25
N LEU A 122 -2.97 3.48 0.81
CA LEU A 122 -1.92 2.83 1.60
C LEU A 122 -1.64 3.58 2.91
N ARG A 123 -1.56 4.91 2.86
CA ARG A 123 -1.40 5.74 4.06
C ARG A 123 -2.53 5.54 5.06
N ARG A 124 -3.78 5.55 4.63
CA ARG A 124 -4.95 5.28 5.49
C ARG A 124 -4.97 3.86 6.04
N ARG A 125 -4.39 2.93 5.31
CA ARG A 125 -4.24 1.54 5.73
C ARG A 125 -3.12 1.34 6.76
N GLY A 126 -2.28 2.35 7.00
CA GLY A 126 -1.19 2.31 7.98
C GLY A 126 0.19 2.02 7.39
N TYR A 127 0.34 2.05 6.06
CA TYR A 127 1.65 1.96 5.42
C TYR A 127 2.42 3.26 5.64
N THR A 128 3.64 3.15 6.09
CA THR A 128 4.50 4.30 6.36
C THR A 128 5.31 4.71 5.14
N PRO A 129 5.67 5.99 4.99
CA PRO A 129 6.54 6.42 3.89
C PRO A 129 7.89 5.70 3.90
N GLU A 130 8.43 5.42 5.09
CA GLU A 130 9.71 4.73 5.29
C GLU A 130 9.65 3.29 4.78
N ALA A 131 8.59 2.55 5.10
CA ALA A 131 8.40 1.19 4.62
C ALA A 131 8.28 1.14 3.08
N ILE A 132 7.57 2.10 2.48
CA ILE A 132 7.43 2.19 1.02
C ILE A 132 8.79 2.51 0.37
N ARG A 133 9.57 3.43 0.95
CA ARG A 133 10.93 3.76 0.46
C ARG A 133 11.89 2.58 0.60
N ASP A 134 11.87 1.88 1.73
CA ASP A 134 12.68 0.67 1.93
C ASP A 134 12.32 -0.41 0.90
N PHE A 135 11.03 -0.64 0.68
CA PHE A 135 10.57 -1.53 -0.38
C PHE A 135 11.11 -1.12 -1.75
N CYS A 136 10.97 0.16 -2.15
CA CYS A 136 11.49 0.66 -3.43
C CYS A 136 13.01 0.51 -3.54
N ALA A 137 13.74 0.75 -2.45
CA ALA A 137 15.20 0.58 -2.42
C ALA A 137 15.62 -0.90 -2.61
N ARG A 138 14.89 -1.83 -2.00
CA ARG A 138 15.17 -3.27 -2.12
C ARG A 138 14.92 -3.82 -3.52
N ILE A 139 13.87 -3.36 -4.20
CA ILE A 139 13.58 -3.80 -5.57
C ILE A 139 14.49 -3.14 -6.60
N GLY A 140 14.94 -1.92 -6.31
CA GLY A 140 15.78 -1.13 -7.21
C GLY A 140 15.08 -0.71 -8.50
N VAL A 141 15.85 -0.10 -9.40
CA VAL A 141 15.43 0.30 -10.75
C VAL A 141 15.99 -0.67 -11.77
N THR A 142 15.15 -1.17 -12.68
CA THR A 142 15.53 -2.15 -13.69
C THR A 142 14.93 -1.81 -15.05
N LYS A 143 15.57 -2.29 -16.12
CA LYS A 143 15.04 -2.27 -17.50
C LYS A 143 14.32 -3.59 -17.87
N ILE A 144 14.09 -4.48 -16.94
CA ILE A 144 13.41 -5.75 -17.15
C ILE A 144 12.04 -5.72 -16.49
N ASN A 145 10.98 -5.90 -17.27
CA ASN A 145 9.63 -6.03 -16.74
C ASN A 145 9.51 -7.30 -15.90
N GLY A 146 9.07 -7.16 -14.66
CA GLY A 146 8.85 -8.25 -13.74
C GLY A 146 7.66 -7.96 -12.81
N THR A 147 7.22 -8.99 -12.10
CA THR A 147 6.21 -8.86 -11.03
C THR A 147 6.89 -9.14 -9.70
N ILE A 148 6.78 -8.20 -8.77
CA ILE A 148 7.30 -8.31 -7.42
C ILE A 148 6.20 -8.87 -6.52
N ASP A 149 6.56 -9.78 -5.62
CA ASP A 149 5.61 -10.31 -4.66
C ASP A 149 5.20 -9.23 -3.65
N ILE A 150 3.89 -9.06 -3.44
CA ILE A 150 3.32 -8.13 -2.46
C ILE A 150 3.82 -8.44 -1.04
N ALA A 151 4.17 -9.71 -0.75
CA ALA A 151 4.71 -10.12 0.54
C ALA A 151 6.00 -9.36 0.92
N LEU A 152 6.80 -8.92 -0.06
CA LEU A 152 7.98 -8.10 0.21
C LEU A 152 7.60 -6.70 0.73
N LEU A 153 6.57 -6.07 0.13
CA LEU A 153 6.05 -4.80 0.64
C LEU A 153 5.46 -4.95 2.05
N GLU A 154 4.69 -6.01 2.28
CA GLU A 154 4.12 -6.30 3.59
C GLU A 154 5.21 -6.59 4.64
N HIS A 155 6.31 -7.23 4.24
CA HIS A 155 7.47 -7.43 5.10
C HIS A 155 8.10 -6.09 5.51
N CYS A 156 8.34 -5.17 4.57
CA CYS A 156 8.89 -3.85 4.87
C CYS A 156 8.00 -3.06 5.84
N VAL A 157 6.67 -3.12 5.63
CA VAL A 157 5.70 -2.47 6.54
C VAL A 157 5.77 -3.09 7.95
N ARG A 158 5.80 -4.42 8.04
CA ARG A 158 5.89 -5.12 9.34
C ARG A 158 7.20 -4.79 10.05
N ASP A 159 8.30 -4.79 9.33
CA ASP A 159 9.63 -4.49 9.89
C ASP A 159 9.70 -3.05 10.43
N ASP A 160 9.18 -2.09 9.70
CA ASP A 160 9.11 -0.69 10.14
C ASP A 160 8.18 -0.51 11.35
N LEU A 161 6.96 -1.05 11.29
CA LEU A 161 5.98 -0.93 12.38
C LEU A 161 6.43 -1.66 13.64
N ASN A 162 7.14 -2.77 13.53
CA ASN A 162 7.69 -3.48 14.69
C ASN A 162 8.63 -2.59 15.50
N LYS A 163 9.38 -1.73 14.85
CA LYS A 163 10.36 -0.85 15.53
C LYS A 163 9.71 0.32 16.24
N ARG A 164 8.61 0.87 15.73
CA ARG A 164 8.10 2.17 16.20
C ARG A 164 6.61 2.25 16.55
N ALA A 165 5.82 1.24 16.17
CA ALA A 165 4.39 1.30 16.45
C ALA A 165 4.08 0.86 17.89
N PRO A 166 3.18 1.55 18.60
CA PRO A 166 2.66 1.08 19.87
C PRO A 166 1.97 -0.28 19.74
N ARG A 167 2.24 -1.20 20.66
CA ARG A 167 1.61 -2.53 20.72
C ARG A 167 0.42 -2.45 21.64
N VAL A 168 -0.77 -2.52 21.08
CA VAL A 168 -2.02 -2.53 21.84
C VAL A 168 -2.73 -3.87 21.68
N MET A 169 -3.57 -4.22 22.66
CA MET A 169 -4.47 -5.37 22.59
C MET A 169 -5.80 -4.92 21.99
N GLY A 170 -6.24 -5.61 20.95
CA GLY A 170 -7.54 -5.37 20.30
C GLY A 170 -8.38 -6.64 20.34
N VAL A 171 -9.65 -6.52 20.63
CA VAL A 171 -10.64 -7.61 20.62
C VAL A 171 -11.73 -7.22 19.63
N LEU A 172 -11.82 -7.96 18.51
CA LEU A 172 -12.78 -7.68 17.43
C LEU A 172 -14.05 -8.49 17.58
N LYS A 173 -13.92 -9.76 18.02
CA LYS A 173 -15.05 -10.66 18.32
C LYS A 173 -14.97 -11.03 19.79
N PRO A 174 -15.59 -10.24 20.68
CA PRO A 174 -15.43 -10.42 22.11
C PRO A 174 -16.11 -11.67 22.64
N LEU A 175 -15.36 -12.47 23.40
CA LEU A 175 -15.85 -13.51 24.26
C LEU A 175 -15.67 -13.06 25.72
N ARG A 176 -16.77 -13.09 26.48
CA ARG A 176 -16.77 -12.68 27.88
C ARG A 176 -16.11 -13.77 28.74
N VAL A 177 -15.17 -13.36 29.60
CA VAL A 177 -14.51 -14.19 30.60
C VAL A 177 -14.76 -13.63 31.99
N VAL A 178 -15.27 -14.46 32.90
CA VAL A 178 -15.49 -14.08 34.31
C VAL A 178 -14.47 -14.81 35.18
N ILE A 179 -13.69 -14.06 35.94
CA ILE A 179 -12.72 -14.61 36.89
C ILE A 179 -13.41 -14.81 38.24
N GLU A 180 -13.78 -16.03 38.54
CA GLU A 180 -14.65 -16.36 39.71
C GLU A 180 -14.04 -15.96 41.05
N ASN A 181 -12.73 -16.17 41.22
CA ASN A 181 -12.01 -15.89 42.46
C ASN A 181 -11.42 -14.49 42.49
N TYR A 182 -11.90 -13.54 41.66
CA TYR A 182 -11.51 -12.15 41.68
C TYR A 182 -12.62 -11.28 42.26
N PRO A 183 -12.32 -10.34 43.18
CA PRO A 183 -13.34 -9.49 43.80
C PRO A 183 -14.14 -8.65 42.79
N GLU A 184 -15.44 -8.48 43.04
CA GLU A 184 -16.36 -7.83 42.09
C GLU A 184 -16.00 -6.35 41.83
N ASP A 185 -15.68 -5.64 42.89
CA ASP A 185 -15.43 -4.19 42.84
C ASP A 185 -13.97 -3.81 42.70
N GLN A 186 -13.08 -4.80 42.50
CA GLN A 186 -11.66 -4.55 42.39
C GLN A 186 -11.25 -4.33 40.94
N VAL A 187 -10.50 -3.26 40.72
CA VAL A 187 -9.80 -2.98 39.45
C VAL A 187 -8.34 -2.73 39.76
N GLU A 188 -7.45 -3.49 39.12
CA GLU A 188 -6.01 -3.31 39.22
C GLU A 188 -5.46 -2.72 37.95
N GLU A 189 -4.45 -1.88 38.07
CA GLU A 189 -3.72 -1.33 36.93
C GLU A 189 -2.47 -2.17 36.65
N MET A 190 -2.50 -2.93 35.57
CA MET A 190 -1.37 -3.72 35.09
C MET A 190 -0.45 -2.87 34.22
N GLU A 191 0.85 -3.04 34.36
CA GLU A 191 1.82 -2.33 33.56
C GLU A 191 2.10 -3.08 32.25
N ALA A 192 1.81 -2.44 31.10
CA ALA A 192 1.98 -3.01 29.77
C ALA A 192 3.03 -2.23 28.97
N VAL A 193 4.00 -2.93 28.40
CA VAL A 193 5.04 -2.34 27.55
C VAL A 193 4.43 -1.83 26.25
N ASN A 194 4.72 -0.58 25.87
CA ASN A 194 4.21 0.04 24.66
C ASN A 194 4.83 -0.54 23.38
N ASN A 195 6.14 -0.76 23.40
CA ASN A 195 6.83 -1.46 22.33
C ASN A 195 7.99 -2.29 22.92
N PRO A 196 7.98 -3.63 22.80
CA PRO A 196 9.04 -4.47 23.34
C PRO A 196 10.38 -4.32 22.60
N GLU A 197 10.38 -3.75 21.38
CA GLU A 197 11.60 -3.50 20.60
C GLU A 197 12.18 -2.10 20.82
N ASP A 198 11.41 -1.22 21.47
CA ASP A 198 11.84 0.14 21.83
C ASP A 198 11.63 0.40 23.32
N PRO A 199 12.65 0.21 24.16
CA PRO A 199 12.57 0.51 25.60
C PRO A 199 12.22 1.96 25.91
N THR A 200 12.48 2.90 24.98
CA THR A 200 12.19 4.33 25.17
C THR A 200 10.71 4.66 25.00
N ALA A 201 9.94 3.76 24.38
CA ALA A 201 8.49 3.91 24.24
C ALA A 201 7.72 3.80 25.57
N GLY A 202 8.38 3.35 26.64
CA GLY A 202 7.83 3.27 27.99
C GLY A 202 6.70 2.24 28.13
N THR A 203 5.88 2.46 29.13
CA THR A 203 4.77 1.57 29.51
C THR A 203 3.46 2.34 29.61
N ARG A 204 2.35 1.62 29.68
CA ARG A 204 1.01 2.15 29.97
C ARG A 204 0.28 1.30 30.97
N LYS A 205 -0.67 1.88 31.65
CA LYS A 205 -1.58 1.18 32.55
C LYS A 205 -2.73 0.55 31.77
N VAL A 206 -3.02 -0.73 32.07
CA VAL A 206 -4.14 -1.49 31.51
C VAL A 206 -4.98 -2.01 32.67
N PRO A 207 -6.28 -1.70 32.73
CA PRO A 207 -7.13 -2.15 33.82
C PRO A 207 -7.37 -3.67 33.73
N PHE A 208 -7.32 -4.33 34.88
CA PHE A 208 -7.70 -5.72 35.05
C PHE A 208 -8.81 -5.82 36.10
N SER A 209 -9.89 -6.52 35.78
CA SER A 209 -11.06 -6.69 36.64
C SER A 209 -11.61 -8.10 36.55
N ARG A 210 -12.64 -8.41 37.35
CA ARG A 210 -13.33 -9.70 37.33
C ARG A 210 -13.88 -10.08 35.96
N VAL A 211 -14.37 -9.12 35.19
CA VAL A 211 -14.91 -9.35 33.85
C VAL A 211 -13.94 -8.85 32.81
N LEU A 212 -13.55 -9.73 31.92
CA LEU A 212 -12.63 -9.45 30.81
C LEU A 212 -13.25 -9.90 29.49
N TYR A 213 -12.67 -9.44 28.40
CA TYR A 213 -13.02 -9.88 27.06
C TYR A 213 -11.78 -10.35 26.33
N ILE A 214 -11.88 -11.54 25.72
CA ILE A 214 -10.84 -12.10 24.85
C ILE A 214 -11.39 -12.27 23.43
N GLU A 215 -10.53 -12.52 22.46
CA GLU A 215 -11.00 -12.88 21.11
C GLU A 215 -11.64 -14.27 21.11
N GLN A 216 -12.76 -14.46 20.40
CA GLN A 216 -13.43 -15.77 20.32
C GLN A 216 -12.49 -16.89 19.86
N ASP A 217 -11.58 -16.59 18.92
CA ASP A 217 -10.60 -17.56 18.44
C ASP A 217 -9.54 -17.95 19.48
N ASP A 218 -9.45 -17.22 20.60
CA ASP A 218 -8.57 -17.55 21.72
C ASP A 218 -9.17 -18.58 22.70
N PHE A 219 -10.39 -19.01 22.46
CA PHE A 219 -11.05 -20.09 23.20
C PHE A 219 -11.52 -21.21 22.26
N ARG A 220 -11.36 -22.48 22.69
CA ARG A 220 -11.94 -23.64 22.04
C ARG A 220 -12.37 -24.68 23.08
N GLU A 221 -13.62 -25.11 22.99
CA GLU A 221 -14.13 -26.17 23.87
C GLU A 221 -13.47 -27.54 23.56
N ASN A 222 -13.32 -27.85 22.27
CA ASN A 222 -12.64 -29.03 21.76
C ASN A 222 -11.36 -28.64 20.98
N PRO A 223 -10.25 -28.38 21.68
CA PRO A 223 -9.06 -27.89 21.04
C PRO A 223 -8.32 -28.99 20.26
N PRO A 224 -7.80 -28.70 19.05
CA PRO A 224 -6.94 -29.62 18.32
C PRO A 224 -5.60 -29.81 19.05
N PRO A 225 -4.80 -30.84 18.68
CA PRO A 225 -3.43 -30.96 19.13
C PRO A 225 -2.63 -29.68 18.87
N LYS A 226 -1.77 -29.29 19.82
CA LYS A 226 -0.94 -28.05 19.76
C LYS A 226 -1.73 -26.74 19.78
N TYR A 227 -2.94 -26.73 20.34
CA TYR A 227 -3.65 -25.50 20.64
C TYR A 227 -3.21 -24.97 22.02
N TYR A 228 -2.51 -23.85 22.05
CA TYR A 228 -1.89 -23.25 23.25
C TYR A 228 -2.67 -22.06 23.81
N ARG A 229 -3.99 -22.01 23.59
CA ARG A 229 -4.88 -20.96 24.07
C ARG A 229 -5.89 -21.54 25.06
N LEU A 230 -6.87 -20.73 25.50
CA LEU A 230 -7.82 -21.12 26.53
C LEU A 230 -8.71 -22.28 26.07
N ALA A 231 -8.83 -23.27 26.91
CA ALA A 231 -9.71 -24.43 26.72
C ALA A 231 -10.11 -25.01 28.09
N PRO A 232 -11.22 -25.82 28.19
CA PRO A 232 -11.63 -26.42 29.44
C PRO A 232 -10.49 -27.14 30.15
N GLY A 233 -10.31 -26.84 31.43
CA GLY A 233 -9.27 -27.44 32.28
C GLY A 233 -7.82 -27.00 32.01
N ARG A 234 -7.59 -26.14 31.00
CA ARG A 234 -6.25 -25.64 30.66
C ARG A 234 -5.98 -24.28 31.26
N GLU A 235 -4.72 -24.04 31.54
CA GLU A 235 -4.23 -22.76 32.03
C GLU A 235 -3.56 -21.95 30.90
N VAL A 236 -3.80 -20.65 30.92
CA VAL A 236 -3.12 -19.70 30.04
C VAL A 236 -2.72 -18.46 30.81
N ARG A 237 -1.65 -17.81 30.40
CA ARG A 237 -1.25 -16.52 30.93
C ARG A 237 -1.92 -15.41 30.14
N LEU A 238 -2.67 -14.57 30.81
CA LEU A 238 -3.10 -13.29 30.25
C LEU A 238 -1.90 -12.34 30.22
N ARG A 239 -1.63 -11.75 29.05
CA ARG A 239 -0.47 -10.90 28.86
C ARG A 239 -0.51 -9.71 29.84
N TYR A 240 0.59 -9.52 30.55
CA TYR A 240 0.82 -8.55 31.61
C TYR A 240 0.02 -8.79 32.91
N ALA A 241 -0.78 -9.85 33.00
CA ALA A 241 -1.62 -10.14 34.16
C ALA A 241 -1.39 -11.57 34.67
N TYR A 242 -2.45 -12.22 35.13
CA TYR A 242 -2.45 -13.49 35.83
C TYR A 242 -2.52 -14.70 34.91
N PHE A 243 -2.22 -15.87 35.47
CA PHE A 243 -2.62 -17.14 34.89
C PHE A 243 -4.08 -17.41 35.22
N ILE A 244 -4.84 -17.83 34.23
CA ILE A 244 -6.23 -18.26 34.40
C ILE A 244 -6.42 -19.67 33.90
N LYS A 245 -7.38 -20.39 34.50
CA LYS A 245 -7.79 -21.74 34.11
C LYS A 245 -9.28 -21.74 33.82
N CYS A 246 -9.68 -22.27 32.67
CA CYS A 246 -11.11 -22.46 32.37
C CYS A 246 -11.66 -23.59 33.22
N VAL A 247 -12.55 -23.25 34.13
CA VAL A 247 -13.22 -24.22 35.03
C VAL A 247 -14.62 -24.59 34.54
N GLU A 248 -15.31 -23.62 33.90
CA GLU A 248 -16.66 -23.81 33.37
C GLU A 248 -16.83 -23.10 32.03
N VAL A 249 -17.73 -23.61 31.20
CA VAL A 249 -18.10 -23.00 29.91
C VAL A 249 -19.58 -22.67 29.96
N VAL A 250 -19.91 -21.39 29.96
CA VAL A 250 -21.29 -20.90 29.94
C VAL A 250 -21.75 -20.73 28.52
N LYS A 251 -22.91 -21.31 28.17
CA LYS A 251 -23.48 -21.21 26.83
C LYS A 251 -24.81 -20.45 26.86
N ASP A 252 -25.10 -19.75 25.79
CA ASP A 252 -26.41 -19.13 25.58
C ASP A 252 -27.47 -20.13 25.17
N ALA A 253 -28.70 -19.64 24.92
CA ALA A 253 -29.85 -20.48 24.53
C ALA A 253 -29.66 -21.22 23.20
N ASP A 254 -28.76 -20.69 22.33
CA ASP A 254 -28.44 -21.26 21.02
C ASP A 254 -27.22 -22.21 21.09
N GLY A 255 -26.70 -22.47 22.30
CA GLY A 255 -25.53 -23.33 22.53
C GLY A 255 -24.20 -22.72 22.18
N GLN A 256 -24.13 -21.40 21.92
CA GLN A 256 -22.89 -20.68 21.69
C GLN A 256 -22.25 -20.28 23.02
N VAL A 257 -20.89 -20.28 23.07
CA VAL A 257 -20.12 -19.85 24.22
C VAL A 257 -20.04 -18.34 24.26
#